data_66f66760163c0395f9102793d563da10
#
_entry.id   66f66760163c0395f9102793d563da10
#
_cell.length_a   1.000
_cell.length_b   1.000
_cell.length_c   1.000
_cell.angle_alpha   90.00
_cell.angle_beta   90.00
_cell.angle_gamma   90.00
#
_symmetry.space_group_name_H-M   'P 1'
#
loop_
_entity.id
_entity.type
_entity.pdbx_description
1 polymer ?
#
loop_
_entity_poly.entity_id
_entity_poly.type
_entity_poly.pdbx_seq_one_letter_code
_entity_poly.pdbx_strand_id
1 'polypeptide(L)'
;EQLLGVEGASEFPGFFDVLLHLGTLAAVFVAYWPEIRDMIVEFFRGIDDLAHGTTPTPVPPARRMILLVILGTLPLFVILPVKDWIEGLSSNLYVVGAALLITGCLLFISDRVRKGRKNERSARLSDALIVGTAQALATCPGLSRSGTTIAAGCFLGFDRKFAVRYSFILSIPAVLGANILSLKDALGGEIVWGDVPAYIVGVLVAAVVGYACIRLLKMIADKGKFGA
;
A
#
# COMPACT_ATOMS: atom_id res chain seq x y z
N GLU A 1 -4.56 -20.58 -12.47
CA GLU A 1 -5.17 -20.75 -13.81
C GLU A 1 -4.67 -22.04 -14.47
N GLN A 2 -3.37 -22.27 -14.60
CA GLN A 2 -2.82 -23.53 -15.18
C GLN A 2 -3.17 -24.79 -14.40
N LEU A 3 -3.45 -24.70 -13.09
CA LEU A 3 -3.84 -25.84 -12.23
C LEU A 3 -5.31 -26.23 -12.35
N LEU A 4 -6.17 -25.34 -12.82
CA LEU A 4 -7.63 -25.56 -12.89
C LEU A 4 -8.15 -25.82 -14.31
N GLY A 5 -7.29 -25.81 -15.33
CA GLY A 5 -7.66 -26.08 -16.72
C GLY A 5 -8.72 -25.13 -17.27
N VAL A 6 -8.81 -23.91 -16.73
CA VAL A 6 -9.70 -22.87 -17.23
C VAL A 6 -9.06 -22.25 -18.48
N GLU A 7 -9.13 -23.00 -19.56
CA GLU A 7 -8.91 -22.47 -20.91
C GLU A 7 -10.07 -21.52 -21.21
N GLY A 8 -9.80 -20.22 -21.18
CA GLY A 8 -10.78 -19.19 -21.50
C GLY A 8 -11.07 -18.18 -20.41
N ALA A 9 -10.24 -18.09 -19.34
CA ALA A 9 -10.10 -16.84 -18.64
C ALA A 9 -9.49 -15.86 -19.64
N SER A 10 -10.36 -15.35 -20.53
CA SER A 10 -10.05 -14.26 -21.44
C SER A 10 -9.23 -13.23 -20.66
N GLU A 11 -8.14 -12.82 -21.25
CA GLU A 11 -7.33 -11.70 -20.81
C GLU A 11 -8.28 -10.58 -20.39
N PHE A 12 -8.58 -10.52 -19.06
CA PHE A 12 -9.27 -9.35 -18.56
C PHE A 12 -8.39 -8.18 -18.94
N PRO A 13 -8.90 -7.20 -19.69
CA PRO A 13 -8.09 -6.10 -20.16
C PRO A 13 -7.33 -5.50 -18.96
N GLY A 14 -6.08 -5.11 -19.14
CA GLY A 14 -5.30 -4.45 -18.08
C GLY A 14 -6.03 -3.25 -17.44
N PHE A 15 -7.04 -2.71 -18.15
CA PHE A 15 -7.99 -1.74 -17.66
C PHE A 15 -8.82 -2.24 -16.46
N PHE A 16 -9.25 -3.51 -16.45
CA PHE A 16 -10.00 -4.07 -15.33
C PHE A 16 -9.17 -4.19 -14.07
N ASP A 17 -7.89 -4.57 -14.19
CA ASP A 17 -6.98 -4.63 -13.06
C ASP A 17 -6.77 -3.25 -12.42
N VAL A 18 -6.64 -2.20 -13.25
CA VAL A 18 -6.58 -0.82 -12.78
C VAL A 18 -7.84 -0.44 -12.00
N LEU A 19 -9.02 -0.82 -12.49
CA LEU A 19 -10.29 -0.55 -11.82
C LEU A 19 -10.39 -1.28 -10.47
N LEU A 20 -9.95 -2.54 -10.38
CA LEU A 20 -9.92 -3.29 -9.11
C LEU A 20 -9.00 -2.63 -8.08
N HIS A 21 -7.84 -2.14 -8.52
CA HIS A 21 -6.93 -1.39 -7.67
C HIS A 21 -7.54 -0.07 -7.18
N LEU A 22 -8.31 0.64 -8.02
CA LEU A 22 -9.06 1.82 -7.60
C LEU A 22 -10.15 1.48 -6.59
N GLY A 23 -10.84 0.33 -6.73
CA GLY A 23 -11.80 -0.16 -5.76
C GLY A 23 -11.17 -0.39 -4.38
N THR A 24 -10.02 -1.07 -4.32
CA THR A 24 -9.29 -1.28 -3.07
C THR A 24 -8.72 0.03 -2.50
N LEU A 25 -8.29 0.95 -3.35
CA LEU A 25 -7.84 2.28 -2.93
C LEU A 25 -8.99 3.08 -2.29
N ALA A 26 -10.19 3.02 -2.87
CA ALA A 26 -11.38 3.64 -2.26
C ALA A 26 -11.65 3.07 -0.86
N ALA A 27 -11.47 1.76 -0.65
CA ALA A 27 -11.57 1.15 0.67
C ALA A 27 -10.57 1.75 1.68
N VAL A 28 -9.33 2.01 1.26
CA VAL A 28 -8.32 2.68 2.10
C VAL A 28 -8.75 4.10 2.44
N PHE A 29 -9.24 4.87 1.45
CA PHE A 29 -9.74 6.22 1.68
C PHE A 29 -10.88 6.25 2.69
N VAL A 30 -11.84 5.34 2.58
CA VAL A 30 -12.96 5.26 3.53
C VAL A 30 -12.48 4.84 4.92
N ALA A 31 -11.58 3.85 5.01
CA ALA A 31 -11.10 3.31 6.28
C ALA A 31 -10.21 4.29 7.07
N TYR A 32 -9.52 5.19 6.38
CA TYR A 32 -8.57 6.16 6.96
C TYR A 32 -8.94 7.61 6.63
N TRP A 33 -10.22 7.87 6.32
CA TRP A 33 -10.70 9.20 5.96
C TRP A 33 -10.34 10.30 6.97
N PRO A 34 -10.48 10.10 8.29
CA PRO A 34 -10.10 11.14 9.26
C PRO A 34 -8.63 11.54 9.15
N GLU A 35 -7.72 10.55 9.07
CA GLU A 35 -6.28 10.77 8.94
C GLU A 35 -5.93 11.45 7.63
N ILE A 36 -6.54 11.02 6.52
CA ILE A 36 -6.32 11.59 5.18
C ILE A 36 -6.80 13.03 5.13
N ARG A 37 -8.00 13.29 5.66
CA ARG A 37 -8.55 14.65 5.75
C ARG A 37 -7.63 15.57 6.54
N ASP A 38 -7.15 15.12 7.69
CA ASP A 38 -6.25 15.91 8.52
C ASP A 38 -4.90 16.16 7.79
N MET A 39 -4.39 15.19 7.03
CA MET A 39 -3.22 15.38 6.17
C MET A 39 -3.49 16.40 5.06
N ILE A 40 -4.64 16.36 4.40
CA ILE A 40 -5.01 17.34 3.36
C ILE A 40 -5.05 18.75 3.96
N VAL A 41 -5.73 18.94 5.09
CA VAL A 41 -5.82 20.24 5.77
C VAL A 41 -4.43 20.74 6.17
N GLU A 42 -3.60 19.87 6.76
CA GLU A 42 -2.26 20.24 7.18
C GLU A 42 -1.29 20.47 6.00
N PHE A 43 -1.55 19.86 4.85
CA PHE A 43 -0.80 20.15 3.62
C PHE A 43 -0.99 21.62 3.18
N PHE A 44 -2.25 22.06 3.10
CA PHE A 44 -2.54 23.46 2.72
C PHE A 44 -2.07 24.45 3.78
N ARG A 45 -2.25 24.15 5.08
CA ARG A 45 -1.68 24.97 6.17
C ARG A 45 -0.15 25.03 6.11
N GLY A 46 0.49 23.93 5.74
CA GLY A 46 1.93 23.88 5.58
C GLY A 46 2.45 24.76 4.46
N ILE A 47 1.71 24.86 3.35
CA ILE A 47 2.02 25.79 2.27
C ILE A 47 1.86 27.24 2.74
N ASP A 48 0.77 27.53 3.46
CA ASP A 48 0.53 28.87 4.01
C ASP A 48 1.59 29.29 5.02
N ASP A 49 1.93 28.39 5.96
CA ASP A 49 3.01 28.62 6.92
C ASP A 49 4.38 28.88 6.24
N LEU A 50 4.66 28.13 5.16
CA LEU A 50 5.90 28.30 4.41
C LEU A 50 5.93 29.66 3.68
N ALA A 51 4.79 30.10 3.13
CA ALA A 51 4.65 31.39 2.47
C ALA A 51 4.82 32.56 3.45
N HIS A 52 4.39 32.40 4.71
CA HIS A 52 4.49 33.43 5.75
C HIS A 52 5.71 33.27 6.67
N GLY A 53 6.59 32.29 6.40
CA GLY A 53 7.78 32.03 7.22
C GLY A 53 7.48 31.57 8.63
N THR A 54 6.29 31.04 8.89
CA THR A 54 5.85 30.53 10.20
C THR A 54 5.96 29.02 10.24
N THR A 55 6.62 28.50 11.27
CA THR A 55 6.68 27.04 11.48
C THR A 55 6.10 26.69 12.86
N PRO A 56 5.04 25.90 12.92
CA PRO A 56 4.47 25.50 14.21
C PRO A 56 5.44 24.60 14.95
N THR A 57 5.68 24.91 16.22
CA THR A 57 6.47 24.10 17.16
C THR A 57 5.60 23.70 18.33
N PRO A 58 5.30 22.40 18.54
CA PRO A 58 5.77 21.23 17.80
C PRO A 58 5.04 21.01 16.46
N VAL A 59 5.73 20.38 15.52
CA VAL A 59 5.15 20.04 14.19
C VAL A 59 3.90 19.14 14.38
N PRO A 60 2.77 19.46 13.73
CA PRO A 60 1.55 18.66 13.81
C PRO A 60 1.77 17.20 13.34
N PRO A 61 1.13 16.21 13.99
CA PRO A 61 1.31 14.80 13.63
C PRO A 61 0.94 14.50 12.17
N ALA A 62 -0.11 15.12 11.65
CA ALA A 62 -0.54 14.93 10.26
C ALA A 62 0.50 15.47 9.26
N ARG A 63 1.12 16.64 9.54
CA ARG A 63 2.22 17.19 8.72
C ARG A 63 3.43 16.28 8.74
N ARG A 64 3.76 15.72 9.90
CA ARG A 64 4.85 14.76 10.02
C ARG A 64 4.56 13.47 9.27
N MET A 65 3.30 12.99 9.29
CA MET A 65 2.85 11.85 8.50
C MET A 65 3.04 12.09 6.99
N ILE A 66 2.70 13.29 6.49
CA ILE A 66 2.93 13.67 5.09
C ILE A 66 4.40 13.51 4.72
N LEU A 67 5.32 14.03 5.54
CA LEU A 67 6.76 13.91 5.30
C LEU A 67 7.22 12.45 5.28
N LEU A 68 6.74 11.64 6.23
CA LEU A 68 7.05 10.20 6.27
C LEU A 68 6.54 9.47 5.02
N VAL A 69 5.34 9.81 4.53
CA VAL A 69 4.76 9.22 3.32
C VAL A 69 5.55 9.64 2.07
N ILE A 70 5.90 10.91 1.94
CA ILE A 70 6.72 11.39 0.82
C ILE A 70 8.06 10.64 0.78
N LEU A 71 8.78 10.61 1.90
CA LEU A 71 10.08 9.94 1.99
C LEU A 71 9.96 8.43 1.77
N GLY A 72 8.91 7.80 2.31
CA GLY A 72 8.67 6.37 2.12
C GLY A 72 8.25 6.00 0.69
N THR A 73 7.81 6.97 -0.10
CA THR A 73 7.48 6.75 -1.52
C THR A 73 8.71 6.86 -2.43
N LEU A 74 9.75 7.61 -2.03
CA LEU A 74 10.94 7.84 -2.86
C LEU A 74 11.63 6.56 -3.34
N PRO A 75 11.82 5.50 -2.52
CA PRO A 75 12.49 4.29 -2.99
C PRO A 75 11.77 3.58 -4.15
N LEU A 76 10.46 3.80 -4.33
CA LEU A 76 9.72 3.23 -5.46
C LEU A 76 10.21 3.75 -6.82
N PHE A 77 10.68 5.00 -6.88
CA PHE A 77 11.21 5.56 -8.12
C PHE A 77 12.49 4.85 -8.60
N VAL A 78 13.24 4.24 -7.67
CA VAL A 78 14.43 3.44 -8.01
C VAL A 78 14.06 2.15 -8.70
N ILE A 79 12.85 1.61 -8.44
CA ILE A 79 12.36 0.35 -9.03
C ILE A 79 11.75 0.57 -10.42
N LEU A 80 11.29 1.78 -10.74
CA LEU A 80 10.64 2.06 -12.04
C LEU A 80 11.44 1.58 -13.27
N PRO A 81 12.76 1.77 -13.37
CA PRO A 81 13.52 1.31 -14.53
C PRO A 81 13.58 -0.20 -14.71
N VAL A 82 13.34 -0.96 -13.64
CA VAL A 82 13.40 -2.43 -13.64
C VAL A 82 12.01 -3.06 -13.46
N LYS A 83 10.95 -2.26 -13.53
CA LYS A 83 9.56 -2.68 -13.33
C LYS A 83 9.21 -3.88 -14.21
N ASP A 84 9.42 -3.77 -15.53
CA ASP A 84 9.04 -4.78 -16.51
C ASP A 84 9.75 -6.12 -16.26
N TRP A 85 11.01 -6.06 -15.85
CA TRP A 85 11.75 -7.27 -15.47
C TRP A 85 11.17 -7.92 -14.22
N ILE A 86 10.80 -7.12 -13.21
CA ILE A 86 10.17 -7.61 -11.97
C ILE A 86 8.80 -8.21 -12.27
N GLU A 87 7.98 -7.57 -13.10
CA GLU A 87 6.66 -8.07 -13.49
C GLU A 87 6.78 -9.39 -14.26
N GLY A 88 7.80 -9.54 -15.09
CA GLY A 88 8.11 -10.79 -15.78
C GLY A 88 8.36 -11.99 -14.85
N LEU A 89 8.75 -11.76 -13.60
CA LEU A 89 8.92 -12.82 -12.60
C LEU A 89 7.59 -13.46 -12.18
N SER A 90 6.46 -12.82 -12.45
CA SER A 90 5.11 -13.34 -12.14
C SER A 90 4.80 -14.65 -12.87
N SER A 91 5.42 -14.89 -14.03
CA SER A 91 5.28 -16.13 -14.80
C SER A 91 5.94 -17.33 -14.14
N ASN A 92 6.84 -17.11 -13.19
CA ASN A 92 7.56 -18.18 -12.49
C ASN A 92 6.89 -18.50 -11.14
N LEU A 93 6.13 -19.61 -11.12
CA LEU A 93 5.39 -20.06 -9.93
C LEU A 93 6.28 -20.29 -8.71
N TYR A 94 7.54 -20.72 -8.91
CA TYR A 94 8.49 -20.92 -7.80
C TYR A 94 8.88 -19.59 -7.15
N VAL A 95 9.07 -18.54 -7.94
CA VAL A 95 9.37 -17.19 -7.43
C VAL A 95 8.22 -16.67 -6.61
N VAL A 96 6.99 -16.76 -7.14
CA VAL A 96 5.77 -16.32 -6.45
C VAL A 96 5.57 -17.12 -5.15
N GLY A 97 5.74 -18.45 -5.19
CA GLY A 97 5.62 -19.30 -4.00
C GLY A 97 6.65 -18.98 -2.93
N ALA A 98 7.91 -18.79 -3.31
CA ALA A 98 8.98 -18.38 -2.39
C ALA A 98 8.70 -17.00 -1.77
N ALA A 99 8.22 -16.03 -2.56
CA ALA A 99 7.89 -14.70 -2.10
C ALA A 99 6.72 -14.71 -1.09
N LEU A 100 5.72 -15.56 -1.30
CA LEU A 100 4.62 -15.77 -0.33
C LEU A 100 5.15 -16.35 0.98
N LEU A 101 6.04 -17.35 0.93
CA LEU A 101 6.67 -17.92 2.12
C LEU A 101 7.51 -16.89 2.88
N ILE A 102 8.29 -16.07 2.16
CA ILE A 102 9.05 -14.97 2.75
C ILE A 102 8.10 -13.99 3.48
N THR A 103 7.00 -13.59 2.86
CA THR A 103 6.02 -12.71 3.50
C THR A 103 5.44 -13.35 4.77
N GLY A 104 5.07 -14.62 4.71
CA GLY A 104 4.58 -15.36 5.88
C GLY A 104 5.61 -15.39 7.02
N CYS A 105 6.87 -15.67 6.71
CA CYS A 105 7.97 -15.64 7.67
C CYS A 105 8.19 -14.25 8.27
N LEU A 106 8.19 -13.20 7.44
CA LEU A 106 8.34 -11.81 7.90
C LEU A 106 7.24 -11.43 8.90
N LEU A 107 5.98 -11.73 8.58
CA LEU A 107 4.86 -11.46 9.48
C LEU A 107 4.95 -12.27 10.77
N PHE A 108 5.27 -13.56 10.66
CA PHE A 108 5.44 -14.44 11.82
C PHE A 108 6.57 -13.95 12.76
N ILE A 109 7.71 -13.54 12.22
CA ILE A 109 8.82 -12.99 13.00
C ILE A 109 8.42 -11.63 13.59
N SER A 110 7.76 -10.76 12.80
CA SER A 110 7.34 -9.44 13.25
C SER A 110 6.38 -9.50 14.44
N ASP A 111 5.58 -10.57 14.54
CA ASP A 111 4.68 -10.77 15.68
C ASP A 111 5.41 -11.15 16.98
N ARG A 112 6.61 -11.73 16.84
CA ARG A 112 7.47 -12.11 17.99
C ARG A 112 8.40 -11.00 18.46
N VAL A 113 8.57 -9.95 17.66
CA VAL A 113 9.38 -8.80 18.05
C VAL A 113 8.69 -8.05 19.18
N ARG A 114 9.50 -7.53 20.10
CA ARG A 114 9.02 -6.71 21.22
C ARG A 114 8.13 -5.58 20.71
N LYS A 115 7.00 -5.35 21.37
CA LYS A 115 6.06 -4.29 21.03
C LYS A 115 6.77 -2.93 20.95
N GLY A 116 6.73 -2.33 19.77
CA GLY A 116 7.25 -0.99 19.54
C GLY A 116 6.35 0.08 20.18
N ARG A 117 6.91 1.29 20.33
CA ARG A 117 6.20 2.46 20.87
C ARG A 117 6.29 3.69 19.98
N LYS A 118 7.00 3.57 18.83
CA LYS A 118 7.12 4.69 17.91
C LYS A 118 5.78 4.94 17.21
N ASN A 119 5.44 6.20 17.12
CA ASN A 119 4.29 6.73 16.39
C ASN A 119 4.75 7.81 15.40
N GLU A 120 3.85 8.52 14.73
CA GLU A 120 4.15 9.57 13.76
C GLU A 120 5.02 10.70 14.33
N ARG A 121 4.94 10.96 15.63
CA ARG A 121 5.74 12.00 16.32
C ARG A 121 7.18 11.56 16.58
N SER A 122 7.39 10.27 16.83
CA SER A 122 8.68 9.71 17.25
C SER A 122 9.40 8.89 16.17
N ALA A 123 8.71 8.54 15.07
CA ALA A 123 9.32 7.90 13.92
C ALA A 123 10.36 8.82 13.28
N ARG A 124 11.53 8.28 12.94
CA ARG A 124 12.60 9.01 12.25
C ARG A 124 12.35 9.04 10.74
N LEU A 125 12.91 10.02 10.06
CA LEU A 125 12.83 10.09 8.58
C LEU A 125 13.55 8.89 7.92
N SER A 126 14.62 8.38 8.54
CA SER A 126 15.29 7.15 8.13
C SER A 126 14.38 5.91 8.25
N ASP A 127 13.51 5.86 9.26
CA ASP A 127 12.54 4.77 9.39
C ASP A 127 11.60 4.74 8.17
N ALA A 128 11.16 5.90 7.69
CA ALA A 128 10.32 6.03 6.51
C ALA A 128 11.02 5.52 5.24
N LEU A 129 12.31 5.86 5.05
CA LEU A 129 13.10 5.35 3.92
C LEU A 129 13.26 3.83 3.97
N ILE A 130 13.49 3.25 5.15
CA ILE A 130 13.62 1.79 5.30
C ILE A 130 12.28 1.10 4.98
N VAL A 131 11.16 1.60 5.51
CA VAL A 131 9.84 1.05 5.16
C VAL A 131 9.53 1.25 3.68
N GLY A 132 9.92 2.39 3.10
CA GLY A 132 9.80 2.65 1.66
C GLY A 132 10.64 1.70 0.80
N THR A 133 11.85 1.37 1.24
CA THR A 133 12.69 0.36 0.58
C THR A 133 12.04 -1.03 0.67
N ALA A 134 11.48 -1.38 1.82
CA ALA A 134 10.69 -2.61 1.98
C ALA A 134 9.47 -2.62 1.05
N GLN A 135 8.79 -1.48 0.87
CA GLN A 135 7.71 -1.32 -0.11
C GLN A 135 8.19 -1.51 -1.54
N ALA A 136 9.34 -0.94 -1.89
CA ALA A 136 9.94 -1.08 -3.21
C ALA A 136 10.31 -2.55 -3.50
N LEU A 137 10.90 -3.27 -2.56
CA LEU A 137 11.15 -4.72 -2.69
C LEU A 137 9.86 -5.52 -2.83
N ALA A 138 8.78 -5.08 -2.19
CA ALA A 138 7.48 -5.75 -2.25
C ALA A 138 6.70 -5.47 -3.56
N THR A 139 7.30 -4.84 -4.56
CA THR A 139 6.81 -4.87 -5.95
C THR A 139 7.07 -6.21 -6.61
N CYS A 140 7.96 -7.04 -6.04
CA CYS A 140 8.18 -8.41 -6.50
C CYS A 140 6.89 -9.24 -6.38
N PRO A 141 6.47 -9.94 -7.47
CA PRO A 141 5.26 -10.75 -7.47
C PRO A 141 5.29 -11.83 -6.35
N GLY A 142 4.17 -11.94 -5.61
CA GLY A 142 4.05 -12.85 -4.46
C GLY A 142 4.44 -12.23 -3.12
N LEU A 143 5.21 -11.13 -3.08
CA LEU A 143 5.42 -10.39 -1.84
C LEU A 143 4.19 -9.53 -1.51
N SER A 144 3.64 -9.72 -0.31
CA SER A 144 2.58 -8.85 0.17
C SER A 144 3.14 -7.48 0.51
N ARG A 145 2.74 -6.43 -0.22
CA ARG A 145 3.20 -5.06 0.03
C ARG A 145 2.90 -4.63 1.46
N SER A 146 1.63 -4.73 1.88
CA SER A 146 1.23 -4.37 3.25
C SER A 146 1.89 -5.25 4.30
N GLY A 147 2.00 -6.55 4.06
CA GLY A 147 2.68 -7.47 4.97
C GLY A 147 4.14 -7.08 5.20
N THR A 148 4.87 -6.81 4.13
CA THR A 148 6.30 -6.43 4.17
C THR A 148 6.51 -5.08 4.85
N THR A 149 5.70 -4.06 4.52
CA THR A 149 5.82 -2.72 5.12
C THR A 149 5.40 -2.68 6.59
N ILE A 150 4.38 -3.44 6.98
CA ILE A 150 3.98 -3.59 8.39
C ILE A 150 5.10 -4.28 9.18
N ALA A 151 5.64 -5.40 8.66
CA ALA A 151 6.73 -6.10 9.30
C ALA A 151 7.96 -5.20 9.47
N ALA A 152 8.37 -4.48 8.42
CA ALA A 152 9.46 -3.51 8.48
C ALA A 152 9.23 -2.45 9.56
N GLY A 153 8.03 -1.87 9.63
CA GLY A 153 7.66 -0.92 10.67
C GLY A 153 7.76 -1.52 12.09
N CYS A 154 7.31 -2.76 12.28
CA CYS A 154 7.42 -3.47 13.55
C CYS A 154 8.88 -3.70 13.95
N PHE A 155 9.75 -4.10 13.01
CA PHE A 155 11.19 -4.28 13.25
C PHE A 155 11.89 -2.98 13.63
N LEU A 156 11.44 -1.85 13.10
CA LEU A 156 11.93 -0.51 13.46
C LEU A 156 11.38 0.01 14.80
N GLY A 157 10.52 -0.75 15.46
CA GLY A 157 9.93 -0.40 16.75
C GLY A 157 8.71 0.50 16.64
N PHE A 158 8.00 0.49 15.53
CA PHE A 158 6.69 1.14 15.42
C PHE A 158 5.68 0.43 16.32
N ASP A 159 4.78 1.22 16.92
CA ASP A 159 3.56 0.66 17.49
C ASP A 159 2.75 -0.04 16.38
N ARG A 160 2.13 -1.18 16.68
CA ARG A 160 1.45 -2.00 15.66
C ARG A 160 0.32 -1.26 14.96
N LYS A 161 -0.44 -0.47 15.70
CA LYS A 161 -1.50 0.37 15.12
C LYS A 161 -0.92 1.39 14.16
N PHE A 162 0.20 2.00 14.53
CA PHE A 162 0.91 2.96 13.68
C PHE A 162 1.51 2.27 12.47
N ALA A 163 2.14 1.10 12.62
CA ALA A 163 2.70 0.34 11.49
C ALA A 163 1.64 -0.01 10.44
N VAL A 164 0.47 -0.49 10.87
CA VAL A 164 -0.67 -0.79 9.98
C VAL A 164 -1.18 0.49 9.31
N ARG A 165 -1.47 1.54 10.09
CA ARG A 165 -1.96 2.82 9.56
C ARG A 165 -0.99 3.43 8.55
N TYR A 166 0.31 3.50 8.90
CA TYR A 166 1.35 4.04 8.04
C TYR A 166 1.48 3.24 6.73
N SER A 167 1.48 1.91 6.80
CA SER A 167 1.55 1.03 5.64
C SER A 167 0.41 1.31 4.63
N PHE A 168 -0.84 1.43 5.11
CA PHE A 168 -1.97 1.70 4.23
C PHE A 168 -1.95 3.12 3.65
N ILE A 169 -1.62 4.13 4.46
CA ILE A 169 -1.52 5.52 3.97
C ILE A 169 -0.35 5.64 2.98
N LEU A 170 0.78 4.99 3.24
CA LEU A 170 1.92 4.94 2.33
C LEU A 170 1.58 4.24 1.00
N SER A 171 0.63 3.31 1.00
CA SER A 171 0.19 2.66 -0.23
C SER A 171 -0.59 3.58 -1.18
N ILE A 172 -1.18 4.68 -0.68
CA ILE A 172 -2.00 5.59 -1.50
C ILE A 172 -1.21 6.17 -2.68
N PRO A 173 -0.09 6.89 -2.47
CA PRO A 173 0.68 7.42 -3.59
C PRO A 173 1.27 6.33 -4.48
N ALA A 174 1.63 5.17 -3.91
CA ALA A 174 2.17 4.04 -4.66
C ALA A 174 1.12 3.44 -5.61
N VAL A 175 -0.11 3.19 -5.13
CA VAL A 175 -1.21 2.64 -5.94
C VAL A 175 -1.67 3.66 -6.96
N LEU A 176 -1.80 4.93 -6.59
CA LEU A 176 -2.14 6.00 -7.54
C LEU A 176 -1.10 6.10 -8.66
N GLY A 177 0.19 6.10 -8.31
CA GLY A 177 1.27 6.15 -9.31
C GLY A 177 1.25 4.94 -10.24
N ALA A 178 1.10 3.73 -9.70
CA ALA A 178 0.99 2.51 -10.50
C ALA A 178 -0.23 2.55 -11.43
N ASN A 179 -1.40 2.98 -10.92
CA ASN A 179 -2.61 3.08 -11.73
C ASN A 179 -2.51 4.12 -12.84
N ILE A 180 -1.84 5.26 -12.60
CA ILE A 180 -1.62 6.28 -13.64
C ILE A 180 -0.74 5.72 -14.76
N LEU A 181 0.30 4.96 -14.42
CA LEU A 181 1.17 4.31 -15.41
C LEU A 181 0.39 3.24 -16.20
N SER A 182 -0.29 2.33 -15.51
CA SER A 182 -1.06 1.25 -16.14
C SER A 182 -2.27 1.77 -16.93
N LEU A 183 -2.88 2.88 -16.53
CA LEU A 183 -3.98 3.50 -17.26
C LEU A 183 -3.54 4.00 -18.64
N LYS A 184 -2.32 4.54 -18.73
CA LYS A 184 -1.76 4.96 -20.03
C LYS A 184 -1.63 3.78 -20.99
N ASP A 185 -1.20 2.63 -20.49
CA ASP A 185 -1.06 1.41 -21.29
C ASP A 185 -2.44 0.81 -21.60
N ALA A 186 -3.36 0.83 -20.64
CA ALA A 186 -4.72 0.30 -20.77
C ALA A 186 -5.61 1.13 -21.72
N LEU A 187 -5.42 2.44 -21.83
CA LEU A 187 -6.15 3.30 -22.77
C LEU A 187 -5.77 3.06 -24.23
N GLY A 188 -4.65 2.37 -24.49
CA GLY A 188 -4.26 1.88 -25.81
C GLY A 188 -4.97 0.59 -26.24
N GLY A 189 -5.67 -0.09 -25.34
CA GLY A 189 -6.44 -1.30 -25.59
C GLY A 189 -7.92 -1.04 -25.90
N GLU A 190 -8.60 -2.02 -26.46
CA GLU A 190 -10.04 -1.94 -26.71
C GLU A 190 -10.83 -2.11 -25.41
N ILE A 191 -11.66 -1.12 -25.07
CA ILE A 191 -12.61 -1.23 -23.97
C ILE A 191 -13.82 -2.04 -24.47
N VAL A 192 -14.02 -3.23 -23.90
CA VAL A 192 -15.19 -4.06 -24.20
C VAL A 192 -16.40 -3.51 -23.44
N TRP A 193 -17.21 -2.69 -24.09
CA TRP A 193 -18.39 -2.05 -23.48
C TRP A 193 -19.43 -3.03 -22.92
N GLY A 194 -19.47 -4.27 -23.44
CA GLY A 194 -20.35 -5.32 -22.95
C GLY A 194 -20.02 -5.76 -21.51
N ASP A 195 -18.77 -5.58 -21.06
CA ASP A 195 -18.27 -6.03 -19.75
C ASP A 195 -18.35 -4.94 -18.67
N VAL A 196 -18.83 -3.74 -19.01
CA VAL A 196 -18.96 -2.63 -18.04
C VAL A 196 -19.74 -3.01 -16.77
N PRO A 197 -20.85 -3.78 -16.82
CA PRO A 197 -21.52 -4.24 -15.61
C PRO A 197 -20.62 -5.12 -14.73
N ALA A 198 -19.81 -5.99 -15.33
CA ALA A 198 -18.85 -6.84 -14.61
C ALA A 198 -17.75 -5.98 -13.96
N TYR A 199 -17.26 -4.94 -14.63
CA TYR A 199 -16.28 -4.00 -14.10
C TYR A 199 -16.82 -3.27 -12.86
N ILE A 200 -18.06 -2.77 -12.93
CA ILE A 200 -18.71 -2.08 -11.79
C ILE A 200 -18.84 -3.04 -10.60
N VAL A 201 -19.34 -4.25 -10.83
CA VAL A 201 -19.47 -5.27 -9.78
C VAL A 201 -18.12 -5.61 -9.19
N GLY A 202 -17.09 -5.82 -10.02
CA GLY A 202 -15.72 -6.10 -9.57
C GLY A 202 -15.16 -5.00 -8.65
N VAL A 203 -15.29 -3.73 -9.06
CA VAL A 203 -14.85 -2.57 -8.26
C VAL A 203 -15.59 -2.48 -6.92
N LEU A 204 -16.91 -2.68 -6.91
CA LEU A 204 -17.71 -2.66 -5.68
C LEU A 204 -17.32 -3.80 -4.74
N VAL A 205 -17.15 -5.01 -5.26
CA VAL A 205 -16.72 -6.17 -4.47
C VAL A 205 -15.31 -5.91 -3.91
N ALA A 206 -14.37 -5.43 -4.74
CA ALA A 206 -13.02 -5.09 -4.30
C ALA A 206 -13.02 -4.03 -3.19
N ALA A 207 -13.87 -3.00 -3.30
CA ALA A 207 -14.00 -1.95 -2.29
C ALA A 207 -14.57 -2.50 -0.97
N VAL A 208 -15.65 -3.28 -1.02
CA VAL A 208 -16.33 -3.83 0.16
C VAL A 208 -15.43 -4.85 0.88
N VAL A 209 -14.88 -5.81 0.14
CA VAL A 209 -13.98 -6.83 0.70
C VAL A 209 -12.69 -6.17 1.23
N GLY A 210 -12.12 -5.24 0.47
CA GLY A 210 -10.95 -4.48 0.91
C GLY A 210 -11.20 -3.72 2.21
N TYR A 211 -12.35 -3.04 2.33
CA TYR A 211 -12.73 -2.35 3.55
C TYR A 211 -12.90 -3.31 4.73
N ALA A 212 -13.58 -4.45 4.52
CA ALA A 212 -13.75 -5.46 5.56
C ALA A 212 -12.40 -6.02 6.04
N CYS A 213 -11.46 -6.33 5.12
CA CYS A 213 -10.11 -6.79 5.44
C CYS A 213 -9.31 -5.73 6.21
N ILE A 214 -9.39 -4.45 5.82
CA ILE A 214 -8.71 -3.37 6.55
C ILE A 214 -9.29 -3.24 7.98
N ARG A 215 -10.60 -3.30 8.14
CA ARG A 215 -11.27 -3.29 9.45
C ARG A 215 -10.81 -4.45 10.33
N LEU A 216 -10.75 -5.65 9.75
CA LEU A 216 -10.27 -6.84 10.44
C LEU A 216 -8.81 -6.66 10.89
N LEU A 217 -7.94 -6.18 10.01
CA LEU A 217 -6.54 -5.96 10.32
C LEU A 217 -6.34 -4.87 11.40
N LYS A 218 -7.14 -3.79 11.37
CA LYS A 218 -7.17 -2.79 12.45
C LYS A 218 -7.54 -3.44 13.79
N MET A 219 -8.59 -4.27 13.83
CA MET A 219 -8.98 -4.98 15.07
C MET A 219 -7.90 -5.92 15.58
N ILE A 220 -7.20 -6.63 14.70
CA ILE A 220 -6.08 -7.50 15.08
C ILE A 220 -4.91 -6.68 15.64
N ALA A 221 -4.56 -5.58 14.97
CA ALA A 221 -3.52 -4.66 15.44
C ALA A 221 -3.85 -4.06 16.81
N ASP A 222 -5.13 -3.76 17.07
CA ASP A 222 -5.62 -3.26 18.36
C ASP A 222 -5.43 -4.29 19.49
N LYS A 223 -5.62 -5.58 19.20
CA LYS A 223 -5.34 -6.67 20.15
C LYS A 223 -3.84 -6.89 20.39
N GLY A 224 -2.99 -6.29 19.58
CA GLY A 224 -1.54 -6.29 19.71
C GLY A 224 -0.85 -7.61 19.40
N LYS A 225 -1.48 -8.47 18.57
CA LYS A 225 -0.90 -9.69 18.00
C LYS A 225 -1.45 -9.90 16.61
N PHE A 226 -0.59 -10.25 15.64
CA PHE A 226 -0.98 -10.59 14.26
C PHE A 226 -1.20 -12.11 14.08
N GLY A 227 -0.64 -12.93 14.97
CA GLY A 227 -0.73 -14.39 14.97
C GLY A 227 -1.41 -14.89 16.23
N ALA A 228 -2.72 -14.74 16.32
CA ALA A 228 -3.53 -15.35 17.38
C ALA A 228 -4.49 -16.35 16.76
#